data_661670edc8c21cbe8c58414f99e192ed
#
_entry.id   661670edc8c21cbe8c58414f99e192ed
#
_cell.length_a   1.000
_cell.length_b   1.000
_cell.length_c   1.000
_cell.angle_alpha   90.00
_cell.angle_beta   90.00
_cell.angle_gamma   90.00
#
_symmetry.space_group_name_H-M   'P 1'
#
loop_
_entity.id
_entity.type
_entity.pdbx_description
1 polymer ?
#
loop_
_entity_poly.entity_id
_entity_poly.type
_entity_poly.pdbx_seq_one_letter_code
_entity_poly.pdbx_strand_id
1 'polypeptide(L)'
;MMMTTVTEARIPDRRGSGREMIQHLLSERRDMLVLFCRVAGLSPFADRKAQADVLQAFCQILVDYMAAAHFSLYQRIVEGNERRQDVLVLADEIYGRIEASTETAIWFNDKYDRMRAEVSAADLHADLSVLGEALATRIELEDRLIAAMG
;
A
#
# COMPACT_ATOMS: atom_id res chain seq x y z
N MET A 1 8.87 -41.11 4.47
CA MET A 1 9.96 -40.30 3.94
C MET A 1 9.47 -38.92 3.54
N MET A 2 8.68 -38.82 2.50
CA MET A 2 8.17 -37.52 2.06
C MET A 2 7.23 -36.88 3.09
N MET A 3 6.52 -37.69 3.85
CA MET A 3 5.58 -37.23 4.84
C MET A 3 6.23 -36.40 5.94
N THR A 4 7.42 -36.82 6.38
CA THR A 4 8.16 -36.11 7.42
C THR A 4 8.54 -34.72 6.97
N THR A 5 9.03 -34.58 5.74
CA THR A 5 9.42 -33.30 5.17
C THR A 5 8.21 -32.35 5.06
N VAL A 6 7.08 -32.88 4.63
CA VAL A 6 5.85 -32.10 4.52
C VAL A 6 5.37 -31.61 5.88
N THR A 7 5.49 -32.46 6.91
CA THR A 7 5.11 -32.10 8.26
C THR A 7 5.95 -30.95 8.80
N GLU A 8 7.24 -30.99 8.58
CA GLU A 8 8.14 -29.92 9.00
C GLU A 8 7.81 -28.61 8.31
N ALA A 9 7.52 -28.67 7.02
CA ALA A 9 7.17 -27.49 6.25
C ALA A 9 5.85 -26.82 6.72
N ARG A 10 5.03 -27.54 7.44
CA ARG A 10 3.72 -27.03 7.90
C ARG A 10 3.78 -26.31 9.23
N ILE A 11 4.89 -26.36 9.92
CA ILE A 11 5.02 -25.61 11.17
C ILE A 11 5.65 -24.26 10.81
N PRO A 12 4.84 -23.22 10.57
CA PRO A 12 5.39 -21.95 10.12
C PRO A 12 6.09 -21.27 11.28
N ASP A 13 7.27 -20.75 11.01
CA ASP A 13 7.89 -19.77 11.86
C ASP A 13 7.07 -18.48 11.70
N ARG A 14 6.26 -18.14 12.68
CA ARG A 14 5.41 -16.95 12.64
C ARG A 14 6.21 -15.67 12.48
N ARG A 15 7.41 -15.61 13.05
CA ARG A 15 8.30 -14.45 12.91
C ARG A 15 8.84 -14.35 11.49
N GLY A 16 9.28 -15.48 10.92
CA GLY A 16 9.76 -15.51 9.54
C GLY A 16 8.68 -15.12 8.54
N SER A 17 7.49 -15.68 8.71
CA SER A 17 6.35 -15.37 7.86
C SER A 17 5.96 -13.89 7.98
N GLY A 18 5.93 -13.36 9.20
CA GLY A 18 5.63 -11.95 9.43
C GLY A 18 6.64 -11.02 8.80
N ARG A 19 7.94 -11.35 8.89
CA ARG A 19 8.99 -10.57 8.24
C ARG A 19 8.87 -10.59 6.73
N GLU A 20 8.57 -11.74 6.15
CA GLU A 20 8.39 -11.87 4.71
C GLU A 20 7.22 -11.00 4.23
N MET A 21 6.13 -10.99 4.96
CA MET A 21 4.97 -10.18 4.64
C MET A 21 5.31 -8.69 4.73
N ILE A 22 6.03 -8.28 5.75
CA ILE A 22 6.46 -6.88 5.93
C ILE A 22 7.42 -6.48 4.80
N GLN A 23 8.37 -7.36 4.45
CA GLN A 23 9.29 -7.09 3.35
C GLN A 23 8.55 -6.96 2.02
N HIS A 24 7.53 -7.78 1.80
CA HIS A 24 6.67 -7.66 0.63
C HIS A 24 5.95 -6.31 0.60
N LEU A 25 5.40 -5.90 1.74
CA LEU A 25 4.77 -4.59 1.87
C LEU A 25 5.75 -3.46 1.54
N LEU A 26 6.97 -3.51 2.07
CA LEU A 26 7.97 -2.48 1.83
C LEU A 26 8.41 -2.44 0.37
N SER A 27 8.49 -3.59 -0.28
CA SER A 27 8.78 -3.69 -1.70
C SER A 27 7.67 -3.07 -2.55
N GLU A 28 6.43 -3.40 -2.26
CA GLU A 28 5.27 -2.82 -2.94
C GLU A 28 5.19 -1.31 -2.71
N ARG A 29 5.48 -0.85 -1.49
CA ARG A 29 5.53 0.57 -1.16
C ARG A 29 6.57 1.30 -2.00
N ARG A 30 7.77 0.73 -2.11
CA ARG A 30 8.84 1.33 -2.90
C ARG A 30 8.45 1.45 -4.37
N ASP A 31 7.91 0.39 -4.93
CA ASP A 31 7.51 0.39 -6.34
C ASP A 31 6.38 1.40 -6.58
N MET A 32 5.45 1.51 -5.63
CA MET A 32 4.38 2.50 -5.69
C MET A 32 4.93 3.92 -5.66
N LEU A 33 5.89 4.20 -4.78
CA LEU A 33 6.50 5.53 -4.68
C LEU A 33 7.29 5.90 -5.92
N VAL A 34 7.99 4.95 -6.53
CA VAL A 34 8.71 5.18 -7.80
C VAL A 34 7.72 5.60 -8.88
N LEU A 35 6.62 4.88 -9.03
CA LEU A 35 5.61 5.23 -10.03
C LEU A 35 4.89 6.53 -9.69
N PHE A 36 4.64 6.80 -8.41
CA PHE A 36 4.11 8.10 -7.99
C PHE A 36 4.99 9.25 -8.49
N CYS A 37 6.29 9.15 -8.28
CA CYS A 37 7.24 10.16 -8.74
C CYS A 37 7.24 10.29 -10.26
N ARG A 38 7.11 9.18 -10.97
CA ARG A 38 7.05 9.21 -12.44
C ARG A 38 5.80 9.94 -12.93
N VAL A 39 4.65 9.67 -12.33
CA VAL A 39 3.39 10.36 -12.67
C VAL A 39 3.53 11.85 -12.36
N ALA A 40 4.04 12.19 -11.18
CA ALA A 40 4.22 13.58 -10.76
C ALA A 40 5.20 14.34 -11.65
N GLY A 41 6.18 13.63 -12.21
CA GLY A 41 7.19 14.23 -13.08
C GLY A 41 6.83 14.25 -14.57
N LEU A 42 5.64 13.80 -14.96
CA LEU A 42 5.25 13.82 -16.36
C LEU A 42 5.11 15.25 -16.86
N SER A 43 5.72 15.50 -18.03
CA SER A 43 5.57 16.76 -18.72
C SER A 43 4.14 16.93 -19.21
N PRO A 44 3.57 18.14 -19.16
CA PRO A 44 2.25 18.39 -19.75
C PRO A 44 2.25 18.21 -21.27
N PHE A 45 3.44 18.19 -21.88
CA PHE A 45 3.61 17.97 -23.31
C PHE A 45 3.91 16.52 -23.66
N ALA A 46 3.94 15.62 -22.67
CA ALA A 46 4.15 14.20 -22.94
C ALA A 46 3.00 13.64 -23.75
N ASP A 47 3.30 12.61 -24.56
CA ASP A 47 2.29 11.89 -25.32
C ASP A 47 1.17 11.37 -24.40
N ARG A 48 -0.08 11.54 -24.82
CA ARG A 48 -1.25 11.11 -24.04
C ARG A 48 -1.23 9.65 -23.73
N LYS A 49 -0.78 8.83 -24.69
CA LYS A 49 -0.67 7.39 -24.47
C LYS A 49 0.36 7.06 -23.38
N ALA A 50 1.51 7.73 -23.42
CA ALA A 50 2.55 7.53 -22.42
C ALA A 50 2.05 7.97 -21.03
N GLN A 51 1.33 9.10 -20.96
CA GLN A 51 0.73 9.58 -19.70
C GLN A 51 -0.27 8.57 -19.17
N ALA A 52 -1.17 8.08 -20.03
CA ALA A 52 -2.18 7.11 -19.65
C ALA A 52 -1.57 5.79 -19.18
N ASP A 53 -0.54 5.31 -19.86
CA ASP A 53 0.12 4.05 -19.51
C ASP A 53 0.80 4.13 -18.13
N VAL A 54 1.52 5.22 -17.86
CA VAL A 54 2.17 5.43 -16.56
C VAL A 54 1.12 5.58 -15.45
N LEU A 55 0.08 6.33 -15.71
CA LEU A 55 -0.97 6.56 -14.72
C LEU A 55 -1.73 5.27 -14.40
N GLN A 56 -2.03 4.47 -15.41
CA GLN A 56 -2.68 3.19 -15.22
C GLN A 56 -1.79 2.22 -14.43
N ALA A 57 -0.50 2.17 -14.75
CA ALA A 57 0.46 1.36 -14.01
C ALA A 57 0.54 1.79 -12.54
N PHE A 58 0.53 3.11 -12.29
CA PHE A 58 0.52 3.63 -10.93
C PHE A 58 -0.76 3.22 -10.19
N CYS A 59 -1.94 3.36 -10.80
CA CYS A 59 -3.20 2.98 -10.17
C CYS A 59 -3.20 1.50 -9.79
N GLN A 60 -2.67 0.64 -10.65
CA GLN A 60 -2.59 -0.78 -10.37
C GLN A 60 -1.68 -1.07 -9.17
N ILE A 61 -0.50 -0.47 -9.14
CA ILE A 61 0.43 -0.74 -8.04
C ILE A 61 -0.03 -0.09 -6.73
N LEU A 62 -0.79 0.98 -6.80
CA LEU A 62 -1.40 1.59 -5.63
C LEU A 62 -2.35 0.61 -4.94
N VAL A 63 -3.19 -0.07 -5.72
CA VAL A 63 -4.09 -1.12 -5.20
C VAL A 63 -3.28 -2.28 -4.62
N ASP A 64 -2.23 -2.71 -5.30
CA ASP A 64 -1.38 -3.80 -4.82
C ASP A 64 -0.71 -3.46 -3.48
N TYR A 65 -0.24 -2.21 -3.35
CA TYR A 65 0.33 -1.73 -2.09
C TYR A 65 -0.71 -1.72 -0.96
N MET A 66 -1.93 -1.23 -1.23
CA MET A 66 -2.99 -1.21 -0.23
C MET A 66 -3.35 -2.61 0.25
N ALA A 67 -3.43 -3.57 -0.67
CA ALA A 67 -3.70 -4.97 -0.35
C ALA A 67 -2.56 -5.56 0.48
N ALA A 68 -1.31 -5.34 0.08
CA ALA A 68 -0.14 -5.83 0.82
C ALA A 68 -0.11 -5.29 2.25
N ALA A 69 -0.42 -4.01 2.43
CA ALA A 69 -0.47 -3.39 3.74
C ALA A 69 -1.56 -4.00 4.62
N HIS A 70 -2.75 -4.19 4.05
CA HIS A 70 -3.85 -4.82 4.78
C HIS A 70 -3.46 -6.22 5.25
N PHE A 71 -2.98 -7.07 4.35
CA PHE A 71 -2.64 -8.44 4.68
C PHE A 71 -1.43 -8.56 5.60
N SER A 72 -0.48 -7.65 5.50
CA SER A 72 0.74 -7.70 6.32
C SER A 72 0.53 -7.17 7.74
N LEU A 73 -0.30 -6.14 7.90
CA LEU A 73 -0.40 -5.40 9.15
C LEU A 73 -1.72 -5.63 9.88
N TYR A 74 -2.83 -5.71 9.18
CA TYR A 74 -4.14 -5.69 9.81
C TYR A 74 -4.87 -7.01 9.83
N GLN A 75 -4.59 -7.93 8.92
CA GLN A 75 -5.34 -9.18 8.84
C GLN A 75 -5.28 -9.95 10.15
N ARG A 76 -4.10 -10.06 10.78
CA ARG A 76 -3.95 -10.75 12.06
C ARG A 76 -4.76 -10.11 13.17
N ILE A 77 -4.82 -8.78 13.17
CA ILE A 77 -5.56 -8.02 14.16
C ILE A 77 -7.06 -8.24 13.96
N VAL A 78 -7.53 -8.14 12.72
CA VAL A 78 -8.94 -8.35 12.38
C VAL A 78 -9.39 -9.77 12.70
N GLU A 79 -8.53 -10.78 12.47
CA GLU A 79 -8.82 -12.18 12.75
C GLU A 79 -8.67 -12.55 14.24
N GLY A 80 -8.23 -11.62 15.08
CA GLY A 80 -8.05 -11.87 16.50
C GLY A 80 -6.78 -12.65 16.83
N ASN A 81 -5.84 -12.75 15.90
CA ASN A 81 -4.62 -13.53 16.08
C ASN A 81 -3.46 -12.74 16.69
N GLU A 82 -3.60 -11.44 16.83
CA GLU A 82 -2.58 -10.61 17.47
C GLU A 82 -2.79 -10.57 18.97
N ARG A 83 -1.76 -10.89 19.74
CA ARG A 83 -1.84 -10.98 21.20
C ARG A 83 -1.06 -9.89 21.93
N ARG A 84 -0.18 -9.18 21.22
CA ARG A 84 0.61 -8.13 21.84
C ARG A 84 -0.26 -6.90 22.09
N GLN A 85 -0.43 -6.55 23.36
CA GLN A 85 -1.34 -5.49 23.75
C GLN A 85 -0.93 -4.12 23.21
N ASP A 86 0.36 -3.84 23.19
CA ASP A 86 0.89 -2.59 22.65
C ASP A 86 0.61 -2.44 21.15
N VAL A 87 0.67 -3.54 20.39
CA VAL A 87 0.30 -3.54 18.98
C VAL A 87 -1.18 -3.27 18.80
N LEU A 88 -2.02 -3.92 19.60
CA LEU A 88 -3.47 -3.75 19.52
C LEU A 88 -3.90 -2.33 19.87
N VAL A 89 -3.31 -1.73 20.89
CA VAL A 89 -3.60 -0.35 21.29
C VAL A 89 -3.20 0.62 20.20
N LEU A 90 -1.99 0.46 19.66
CA LEU A 90 -1.50 1.32 18.58
C LEU A 90 -2.36 1.18 17.32
N ALA A 91 -2.69 -0.05 16.94
CA ALA A 91 -3.54 -0.30 15.77
C ALA A 91 -4.90 0.40 15.92
N ASP A 92 -5.50 0.32 17.10
CA ASP A 92 -6.77 0.98 17.37
C ASP A 92 -6.65 2.50 17.25
N GLU A 93 -5.56 3.08 17.75
CA GLU A 93 -5.32 4.53 17.66
C GLU A 93 -5.21 5.02 16.22
N ILE A 94 -4.53 4.27 15.37
CA ILE A 94 -4.20 4.75 14.02
C ILE A 94 -5.16 4.25 12.94
N TYR A 95 -6.04 3.32 13.27
CA TYR A 95 -6.90 2.65 12.30
C TYR A 95 -7.73 3.64 11.47
N GLY A 96 -8.37 4.60 12.12
CA GLY A 96 -9.22 5.58 11.42
C GLY A 96 -8.44 6.42 10.42
N ARG A 97 -7.20 6.77 10.73
CA ARG A 97 -6.35 7.54 9.82
C ARG A 97 -5.85 6.70 8.67
N ILE A 98 -5.52 5.44 8.92
CA ILE A 98 -5.15 4.49 7.85
C ILE A 98 -6.34 4.30 6.90
N GLU A 99 -7.52 4.10 7.46
CA GLU A 99 -8.74 3.93 6.67
C GLU A 99 -9.04 5.16 5.82
N ALA A 100 -8.87 6.36 6.37
CA ALA A 100 -9.04 7.59 5.62
C ALA A 100 -8.08 7.67 4.43
N SER A 101 -6.83 7.22 4.61
CA SER A 101 -5.87 7.18 3.51
C SER A 101 -6.27 6.16 2.44
N THR A 102 -6.87 5.05 2.84
CA THR A 102 -7.40 4.05 1.91
C THR A 102 -8.53 4.64 1.07
N GLU A 103 -9.43 5.38 1.69
CA GLU A 103 -10.52 6.04 0.97
C GLU A 103 -9.99 7.05 -0.05
N THR A 104 -8.97 7.81 0.31
CA THR A 104 -8.32 8.74 -0.62
C THR A 104 -7.71 8.01 -1.81
N ALA A 105 -7.04 6.88 -1.55
CA ALA A 105 -6.46 6.06 -2.61
C ALA A 105 -7.53 5.48 -3.54
N ILE A 106 -8.63 5.02 -2.98
CA ILE A 106 -9.76 4.49 -3.76
C ILE A 106 -10.35 5.59 -4.62
N TRP A 107 -10.56 6.77 -4.06
CA TRP A 107 -11.06 7.92 -4.80
C TRP A 107 -10.16 8.27 -5.99
N PHE A 108 -8.84 8.30 -5.77
CA PHE A 108 -7.89 8.55 -6.84
C PHE A 108 -7.95 7.46 -7.91
N ASN A 109 -7.95 6.20 -7.47
CA ASN A 109 -7.99 5.06 -8.39
C ASN A 109 -9.26 5.07 -9.25
N ASP A 110 -10.40 5.34 -8.63
CA ASP A 110 -11.68 5.39 -9.35
C ASP A 110 -11.70 6.50 -10.39
N LYS A 111 -11.06 7.62 -10.09
CA LYS A 111 -11.00 8.75 -11.02
C LYS A 111 -10.06 8.51 -12.19
N TYR A 112 -8.94 7.84 -11.96
CA TYR A 112 -7.85 7.77 -12.94
C TYR A 112 -7.60 6.41 -13.56
N ASP A 113 -8.05 5.33 -12.96
CA ASP A 113 -7.79 3.97 -13.44
C ASP A 113 -8.29 3.73 -14.87
N ARG A 114 -9.42 4.31 -15.21
CA ARG A 114 -10.04 4.17 -16.53
C ARG A 114 -9.95 5.43 -17.34
N MET A 115 -9.10 6.34 -16.95
CA MET A 115 -9.03 7.59 -17.65
C MET A 115 -8.46 7.42 -19.02
N ARG A 116 -9.25 7.87 -19.94
CA ARG A 116 -8.85 8.04 -21.33
C ARG A 116 -8.49 9.51 -21.47
N ALA A 117 -7.89 9.92 -22.32
CA ALA A 117 -7.46 11.15 -22.95
C ALA A 117 -7.82 12.52 -22.33
N GLU A 118 -8.62 12.65 -21.29
CA GLU A 118 -9.16 13.95 -20.88
C GLU A 118 -8.77 14.41 -19.49
N VAL A 119 -7.63 13.96 -19.00
CA VAL A 119 -7.12 14.44 -17.70
C VAL A 119 -6.48 15.80 -17.91
N SER A 120 -6.99 16.81 -17.25
CA SER A 120 -6.30 18.07 -17.15
C SER A 120 -5.04 17.88 -16.31
N ALA A 121 -3.91 18.39 -16.80
CA ALA A 121 -2.65 18.32 -16.06
C ALA A 121 -2.76 19.03 -14.71
N ALA A 122 -3.54 20.12 -14.63
CA ALA A 122 -3.74 20.86 -13.40
C ALA A 122 -4.54 20.02 -12.39
N ASP A 123 -5.60 19.33 -12.83
CA ASP A 123 -6.39 18.46 -11.96
C ASP A 123 -5.58 17.28 -11.45
N LEU A 124 -4.81 16.65 -12.32
CA LEU A 124 -3.95 15.54 -11.92
C LEU A 124 -2.92 15.99 -10.89
N HIS A 125 -2.28 17.14 -11.10
CA HIS A 125 -1.31 17.68 -10.16
C HIS A 125 -1.93 17.95 -8.79
N ALA A 126 -3.10 18.57 -8.75
CA ALA A 126 -3.82 18.83 -7.51
C ALA A 126 -4.21 17.53 -6.80
N ASP A 127 -4.73 16.57 -7.55
CA ASP A 127 -5.17 15.28 -7.00
C ASP A 127 -3.98 14.46 -6.50
N LEU A 128 -2.83 14.51 -7.20
CA LEU A 128 -1.60 13.88 -6.72
C LEU A 128 -1.10 14.50 -5.42
N SER A 129 -1.26 15.80 -5.25
CA SER A 129 -0.89 16.46 -3.99
C SER A 129 -1.74 15.94 -2.83
N VAL A 130 -3.03 15.82 -3.03
CA VAL A 130 -3.94 15.27 -2.00
C VAL A 130 -3.57 13.83 -1.69
N LEU A 131 -3.38 13.01 -2.71
CA LEU A 131 -2.99 11.60 -2.54
C LEU A 131 -1.63 11.48 -1.87
N GLY A 132 -0.66 12.30 -2.27
CA GLY A 132 0.69 12.28 -1.69
C GLY A 132 0.69 12.57 -0.21
N GLU A 133 -0.11 13.52 0.25
CA GLU A 133 -0.24 13.81 1.68
C GLU A 133 -0.86 12.63 2.44
N ALA A 134 -1.89 12.01 1.87
CA ALA A 134 -2.53 10.85 2.47
C ALA A 134 -1.55 9.67 2.55
N LEU A 135 -0.78 9.44 1.50
CA LEU A 135 0.22 8.36 1.47
C LEU A 135 1.35 8.60 2.47
N ALA A 136 1.83 9.84 2.59
CA ALA A 136 2.88 10.18 3.54
C ALA A 136 2.42 9.92 4.98
N THR A 137 1.21 10.32 5.32
CA THR A 137 0.61 10.06 6.63
C THR A 137 0.48 8.55 6.86
N ARG A 138 -0.04 7.83 5.88
CA ARG A 138 -0.21 6.38 5.96
C ARG A 138 1.12 5.66 6.19
N ILE A 139 2.14 6.01 5.44
CA ILE A 139 3.47 5.40 5.56
C ILE A 139 4.03 5.61 6.96
N GLU A 140 3.91 6.82 7.50
CA GLU A 140 4.35 7.11 8.86
C GLU A 140 3.63 6.23 9.88
N LEU A 141 2.33 6.08 9.75
CA LEU A 141 1.53 5.25 10.66
C LEU A 141 1.85 3.76 10.51
N GLU A 142 2.01 3.30 9.28
CA GLU A 142 2.43 1.92 9.02
C GLU A 142 3.80 1.62 9.64
N ASP A 143 4.73 2.56 9.51
CA ASP A 143 6.07 2.40 10.07
C ASP A 143 6.04 2.32 11.60
N ARG A 144 5.17 3.07 12.25
CA ARG A 144 4.97 2.98 13.70
C ARG A 144 4.46 1.58 14.08
N LEU A 145 3.52 1.05 13.31
CA LEU A 145 2.96 -0.27 13.57
C LEU A 145 4.00 -1.36 13.32
N ILE A 146 4.75 -1.25 12.24
CA ILE A 146 5.85 -2.18 11.92
C ILE A 146 6.88 -2.21 13.06
N ALA A 147 7.26 -1.04 13.56
CA ALA A 147 8.21 -0.95 14.67
C ALA A 147 7.67 -1.63 15.94
N ALA A 148 6.39 -1.49 16.22
CA ALA A 148 5.75 -2.14 17.36
C ALA A 148 5.66 -3.65 17.20
N MET A 149 5.55 -4.14 15.98
CA MET A 149 5.48 -5.57 15.66
C MET A 149 6.84 -6.25 15.60
N GLY A 150 7.88 -5.48 15.45
CA GLY A 150 9.26 -5.97 15.27
C GLY A 150 9.93 -6.50 16.55
#